data_60ecaf76ee7e8d647560b7bf393d7dc2
#
_entry.id   60ecaf76ee7e8d647560b7bf393d7dc2
#
_cell.length_a   1.000
_cell.length_b   1.000
_cell.length_c   1.000
_cell.angle_alpha   90.00
_cell.angle_beta   90.00
_cell.angle_gamma   90.00
#
_symmetry.space_group_name_H-M   'P 1'
#
loop_
_entity.id
_entity.type
_entity.pdbx_description
1 polymer ?
#
loop_
_entity_poly.entity_id
_entity_poly.type
_entity_poly.pdbx_seq_one_letter_code
_entity_poly.pdbx_strand_id
1 'polypeptide(L)'
;YGTGENVRDWLHVYDHCVAIDLIIRKGRVGEVYNVGGHNERTNLEVVKTILKALGKPESLIKFVSDRKGHDMRYAIDPTKLETELGWKPKYTFDTGIPQTIDWYLNNKEWWENIISGEYKNYFQNMYVDKGRVEEEKTNGSRHEIHF
;
A
#
# COMPACT_ATOMS: atom_id res chain seq x y z
N TYR A 1 11.95 1.40 0.64
CA TYR A 1 12.85 2.12 1.55
C TYR A 1 13.57 1.13 2.44
N GLY A 2 14.88 1.39 2.76
CA GLY A 2 15.70 0.54 3.60
C GLY A 2 15.70 -0.92 3.12
N THR A 3 15.57 -1.85 4.07
CA THR A 3 15.51 -3.30 3.79
C THR A 3 14.12 -3.81 3.39
N GLY A 4 13.09 -2.97 3.48
CA GLY A 4 11.70 -3.36 3.27
C GLY A 4 11.06 -4.13 4.44
N GLU A 5 11.76 -4.23 5.57
CA GLU A 5 11.31 -4.96 6.77
C GLU A 5 10.33 -4.15 7.64
N ASN A 6 10.01 -2.92 7.24
CA ASN A 6 9.03 -2.11 7.97
C ASN A 6 7.67 -2.79 7.96
N VAL A 7 7.11 -2.97 9.15
CA VAL A 7 5.80 -3.62 9.35
C VAL A 7 4.68 -2.60 9.31
N ARG A 8 3.60 -2.93 8.61
CA ARG A 8 2.35 -2.14 8.57
C ARG A 8 1.16 -3.06 8.76
N ASP A 9 0.08 -2.51 9.29
CA ASP A 9 -1.22 -3.18 9.32
C ASP A 9 -1.95 -2.91 8.00
N TRP A 10 -2.13 -3.95 7.21
CA TRP A 10 -2.69 -3.88 5.85
C TRP A 10 -4.20 -4.11 5.90
N LEU A 11 -4.93 -3.02 6.04
CA LEU A 11 -6.39 -3.03 6.09
C LEU A 11 -6.99 -2.94 4.68
N HIS A 12 -7.96 -3.82 4.38
CA HIS A 12 -8.68 -3.77 3.11
C HIS A 12 -9.57 -2.52 3.04
N VAL A 13 -9.58 -1.85 1.89
CA VAL A 13 -10.30 -0.57 1.71
C VAL A 13 -11.78 -0.67 2.06
N TYR A 14 -12.45 -1.78 1.72
CA TYR A 14 -13.85 -2.00 2.07
C TYR A 14 -14.07 -1.99 3.59
N ASP A 15 -13.23 -2.69 4.33
CA ASP A 15 -13.32 -2.74 5.80
C ASP A 15 -13.09 -1.37 6.42
N HIS A 16 -12.17 -0.59 5.87
CA HIS A 16 -11.94 0.78 6.31
C HIS A 16 -13.17 1.67 6.06
N CYS A 17 -13.77 1.61 4.88
CA CYS A 17 -14.99 2.36 4.56
C CYS A 17 -16.16 1.96 5.47
N VAL A 18 -16.33 0.67 5.74
CA VAL A 18 -17.36 0.18 6.67
C VAL A 18 -17.13 0.69 8.09
N ALA A 19 -15.87 0.71 8.55
CA ALA A 19 -15.53 1.27 9.86
C ALA A 19 -15.90 2.75 9.95
N ILE A 20 -15.55 3.55 8.94
CA ILE A 20 -15.87 4.98 8.89
C ILE A 20 -17.38 5.20 8.91
N ASP A 21 -18.15 4.50 8.07
CA ASP A 21 -19.62 4.62 8.03
C ASP A 21 -20.23 4.25 9.39
N LEU A 22 -19.75 3.19 10.02
CA LEU A 22 -20.22 2.76 11.32
C LEU A 22 -19.93 3.79 12.42
N ILE A 23 -18.71 4.37 12.43
CA ILE A 23 -18.32 5.41 13.38
C ILE A 23 -19.19 6.66 13.20
N ILE A 24 -19.46 7.09 11.96
CA ILE A 24 -20.32 8.24 11.68
C ILE A 24 -21.74 8.02 12.22
N ARG A 25 -22.26 6.81 12.09
CA ARG A 25 -23.65 6.49 12.47
C ARG A 25 -23.83 6.19 13.95
N LYS A 26 -22.83 5.57 14.60
CA LYS A 26 -22.97 4.98 15.94
C LYS A 26 -21.87 5.36 16.91
N GLY A 27 -20.81 6.01 16.44
CA GLY A 27 -19.71 6.46 17.29
C GLY A 27 -20.16 7.51 18.28
N ARG A 28 -19.52 7.57 19.44
CA ARG A 28 -19.76 8.62 20.43
C ARG A 28 -19.09 9.91 19.97
N VAL A 29 -19.83 11.00 20.01
CA VAL A 29 -19.35 12.34 19.63
C VAL A 29 -18.15 12.74 20.51
N GLY A 30 -17.09 13.23 19.88
CA GLY A 30 -15.86 13.65 20.56
C GLY A 30 -14.87 12.53 20.86
N GLU A 31 -15.20 11.27 20.52
CA GLU A 31 -14.32 10.12 20.74
C GLU A 31 -13.46 9.82 19.51
N VAL A 32 -12.31 9.18 19.76
CA VAL A 32 -11.38 8.69 18.74
C VAL A 32 -11.47 7.17 18.67
N TYR A 33 -11.54 6.63 17.47
CA TYR A 33 -11.52 5.21 17.19
C TYR A 33 -10.35 4.87 16.26
N ASN A 34 -9.50 3.96 16.70
CA ASN A 34 -8.49 3.37 15.83
C ASN A 34 -9.12 2.30 14.94
N VAL A 35 -8.69 2.25 13.69
CA VAL A 35 -9.16 1.24 12.73
C VAL A 35 -7.96 0.44 12.24
N GLY A 36 -7.90 -0.83 12.60
CA GLY A 36 -6.82 -1.76 12.25
C GLY A 36 -7.37 -3.09 11.77
N GLY A 37 -6.61 -3.80 10.93
CA GLY A 37 -7.05 -5.04 10.29
C GLY A 37 -6.50 -6.32 10.92
N HIS A 38 -5.61 -6.23 11.91
CA HIS A 38 -4.83 -7.35 12.46
C HIS A 38 -4.04 -8.12 11.38
N ASN A 39 -3.60 -7.39 10.34
CA ASN A 39 -2.93 -7.93 9.15
C ASN A 39 -1.51 -7.37 9.02
N GLU A 40 -0.71 -7.43 10.08
CA GLU A 40 0.66 -6.93 10.07
C GLU A 40 1.52 -7.80 9.13
N ARG A 41 2.16 -7.13 8.17
CA ARG A 41 3.13 -7.71 7.23
C ARG A 41 4.22 -6.71 6.95
N THR A 42 5.40 -7.21 6.60
CA THR A 42 6.48 -6.35 6.09
C THR A 42 6.14 -5.83 4.69
N ASN A 43 6.67 -4.67 4.35
CA ASN A 43 6.53 -4.15 2.99
C ASN A 43 7.09 -5.13 1.95
N LEU A 44 8.18 -5.83 2.28
CA LEU A 44 8.81 -6.81 1.40
C LEU A 44 7.90 -8.02 1.14
N GLU A 45 7.23 -8.54 2.19
CA GLU A 45 6.25 -9.63 2.04
C GLU A 45 5.10 -9.24 1.10
N VAL A 46 4.57 -8.02 1.24
CA VAL A 46 3.49 -7.52 0.39
C VAL A 46 3.94 -7.42 -1.06
N VAL A 47 5.12 -6.82 -1.32
CA VAL A 47 5.68 -6.69 -2.67
C VAL A 47 5.90 -8.07 -3.32
N LYS A 48 6.48 -9.02 -2.57
CA LYS A 48 6.68 -10.39 -3.07
C LYS A 48 5.35 -11.09 -3.38
N THR A 49 4.34 -10.88 -2.55
CA THR A 49 2.99 -11.43 -2.80
C THR A 49 2.40 -10.88 -4.09
N ILE A 50 2.52 -9.57 -4.33
CA ILE A 50 2.05 -8.94 -5.57
C ILE A 50 2.83 -9.48 -6.79
N LEU A 51 4.16 -9.52 -6.73
CA LEU A 51 4.99 -10.04 -7.83
C LEU A 51 4.62 -11.48 -8.17
N LYS A 52 4.45 -12.33 -7.16
CA LYS A 52 4.02 -13.71 -7.34
C LYS A 52 2.66 -13.82 -8.04
N ALA A 53 1.69 -13.02 -7.60
CA ALA A 53 0.35 -13.01 -8.19
C ALA A 53 0.36 -12.55 -9.65
N LEU A 54 1.25 -11.61 -9.99
CA LEU A 54 1.41 -11.08 -11.35
C LEU A 54 2.35 -11.92 -12.23
N GLY A 55 2.96 -13.00 -11.71
CA GLY A 55 3.96 -13.79 -12.44
C GLY A 55 5.24 -13.01 -12.76
N LYS A 56 5.60 -12.02 -11.95
CA LYS A 56 6.77 -11.17 -12.16
C LYS A 56 7.95 -11.59 -11.29
N PRO A 57 9.19 -11.38 -11.76
CA PRO A 57 10.39 -11.77 -11.02
C PRO A 57 10.70 -10.80 -9.86
N GLU A 58 11.31 -11.31 -8.80
CA GLU A 58 11.77 -10.50 -7.66
C GLU A 58 12.88 -9.50 -8.04
N SER A 59 13.54 -9.66 -9.19
CA SER A 59 14.53 -8.69 -9.71
C SER A 59 13.95 -7.30 -9.98
N LEU A 60 12.62 -7.17 -10.01
CA LEU A 60 11.95 -5.86 -10.07
C LEU A 60 12.00 -5.09 -8.74
N ILE A 61 12.36 -5.74 -7.63
CA ILE A 61 12.48 -5.07 -6.33
C ILE A 61 13.75 -4.20 -6.34
N LYS A 62 13.54 -2.89 -6.17
CA LYS A 62 14.65 -1.95 -5.98
C LYS A 62 14.64 -1.42 -4.55
N PHE A 63 15.75 -1.67 -3.84
CA PHE A 63 15.95 -1.09 -2.51
C PHE A 63 16.50 0.33 -2.66
N VAL A 64 15.90 1.25 -1.93
CA VAL A 64 16.32 2.66 -1.93
C VAL A 64 16.71 3.07 -0.51
N SER A 65 17.52 4.13 -0.38
CA SER A 65 17.93 4.62 0.93
C SER A 65 16.72 4.95 1.80
N ASP A 66 16.81 4.59 3.08
CA ASP A 66 15.72 4.84 4.00
C ASP A 66 15.54 6.33 4.28
N ARG A 67 14.34 6.72 4.65
CA ARG A 67 14.02 8.09 5.06
C ARG A 67 14.31 8.28 6.54
N LYS A 68 14.73 9.46 6.93
CA LYS A 68 14.95 9.82 8.33
C LYS A 68 13.66 9.72 9.13
N GLY A 69 13.72 9.09 10.30
CA GLY A 69 12.55 8.92 11.18
C GLY A 69 11.51 7.93 10.64
N HIS A 70 11.93 6.96 9.82
CA HIS A 70 11.03 5.94 9.30
C HIS A 70 10.73 4.89 10.38
N ASP A 71 9.48 4.84 10.84
CA ASP A 71 9.05 3.88 11.85
C ASP A 71 9.16 2.45 11.33
N MET A 72 9.78 1.59 12.14
CA MET A 72 9.92 0.17 11.81
C MET A 72 8.60 -0.57 11.86
N ARG A 73 7.69 -0.18 12.76
CA ARG A 73 6.40 -0.87 12.91
C ARG A 73 5.28 0.09 13.25
N TYR A 74 4.18 -0.05 12.54
CA TYR A 74 2.85 0.39 12.93
C TYR A 74 1.97 -0.83 13.18
N ALA A 75 1.53 -1.00 14.43
CA ALA A 75 0.49 -1.93 14.82
C ALA A 75 -0.63 -1.12 15.45
N ILE A 76 -1.84 -1.30 14.96
CA ILE A 76 -3.00 -0.53 15.39
C ILE A 76 -3.89 -1.42 16.24
N ASP A 77 -4.28 -0.93 17.41
CA ASP A 77 -5.23 -1.59 18.30
C ASP A 77 -6.65 -1.09 18.04
N PRO A 78 -7.53 -1.86 17.37
CA PRO A 78 -8.91 -1.49 17.09
C PRO A 78 -9.89 -1.92 18.20
N THR A 79 -9.43 -2.43 19.34
CA THR A 79 -10.26 -3.04 20.39
C THR A 79 -11.44 -2.17 20.80
N LYS A 80 -11.24 -0.85 20.91
CA LYS A 80 -12.34 0.07 21.24
C LYS A 80 -13.44 0.07 20.18
N LEU A 81 -13.09 0.10 18.90
CA LEU A 81 -14.03 0.04 17.79
C LEU A 81 -14.78 -1.30 17.77
N GLU A 82 -14.05 -2.38 18.00
CA GLU A 82 -14.62 -3.73 18.01
C GLU A 82 -15.59 -3.94 19.18
N THR A 83 -15.22 -3.50 20.37
CA THR A 83 -16.03 -3.70 21.60
C THR A 83 -17.21 -2.75 21.70
N GLU A 84 -17.04 -1.48 21.35
CA GLU A 84 -18.11 -0.49 21.47
C GLU A 84 -19.10 -0.51 20.31
N LEU A 85 -18.61 -0.72 19.08
CA LEU A 85 -19.44 -0.64 17.87
C LEU A 85 -19.66 -1.99 17.18
N GLY A 86 -19.00 -3.05 17.63
CA GLY A 86 -19.13 -4.39 17.07
C GLY A 86 -18.51 -4.55 15.68
N TRP A 87 -17.63 -3.63 15.26
CA TRP A 87 -16.94 -3.74 13.99
C TRP A 87 -15.89 -4.84 14.03
N LYS A 88 -15.75 -5.55 12.91
CA LYS A 88 -14.65 -6.51 12.67
C LYS A 88 -14.26 -6.47 11.20
N PRO A 89 -12.97 -6.58 10.86
CA PRO A 89 -12.56 -6.69 9.47
C PRO A 89 -13.11 -7.98 8.85
N LYS A 90 -13.62 -7.87 7.63
CA LYS A 90 -14.11 -8.99 6.84
C LYS A 90 -13.00 -9.72 6.10
N TYR A 91 -11.97 -8.95 5.70
CA TYR A 91 -10.88 -9.45 4.88
C TYR A 91 -9.61 -9.63 5.70
N THR A 92 -9.00 -10.81 5.60
CA THR A 92 -7.61 -11.02 5.98
C THR A 92 -6.70 -10.55 4.84
N PHE A 93 -5.39 -10.44 5.10
CA PHE A 93 -4.43 -10.14 4.03
C PHE A 93 -4.55 -11.12 2.86
N ASP A 94 -4.63 -12.43 3.17
CA ASP A 94 -4.65 -13.49 2.14
C ASP A 94 -5.94 -13.50 1.31
N THR A 95 -7.05 -13.03 1.85
CA THR A 95 -8.33 -12.95 1.12
C THR A 95 -8.53 -11.59 0.42
N GLY A 96 -7.95 -10.52 0.93
CA GLY A 96 -8.13 -9.17 0.42
C GLY A 96 -7.13 -8.78 -0.67
N ILE A 97 -5.85 -9.20 -0.55
CA ILE A 97 -4.83 -8.78 -1.52
C ILE A 97 -5.12 -9.28 -2.95
N PRO A 98 -5.58 -10.53 -3.17
CA PRO A 98 -5.95 -10.96 -4.52
C PRO A 98 -7.05 -10.10 -5.14
N GLN A 99 -8.09 -9.76 -4.37
CA GLN A 99 -9.18 -8.90 -4.87
C GLN A 99 -8.70 -7.51 -5.25
N THR A 100 -7.77 -6.96 -4.47
CA THR A 100 -7.16 -5.66 -4.77
C THR A 100 -6.35 -5.72 -6.05
N ILE A 101 -5.55 -6.77 -6.25
CA ILE A 101 -4.76 -6.97 -7.47
C ILE A 101 -5.70 -7.11 -8.67
N ASP A 102 -6.72 -7.95 -8.58
CA ASP A 102 -7.70 -8.16 -9.65
C ASP A 102 -8.42 -6.86 -10.02
N TRP A 103 -8.74 -6.04 -9.01
CA TRP A 103 -9.36 -4.75 -9.26
C TRP A 103 -8.45 -3.84 -10.10
N TYR A 104 -7.16 -3.72 -9.75
CA TYR A 104 -6.20 -2.93 -10.52
C TYR A 104 -6.02 -3.46 -11.95
N LEU A 105 -5.98 -4.77 -12.13
CA LEU A 105 -5.86 -5.38 -13.47
C LEU A 105 -7.08 -5.10 -14.35
N ASN A 106 -8.27 -5.07 -13.75
CA ASN A 106 -9.54 -4.85 -14.45
C ASN A 106 -9.90 -3.37 -14.63
N ASN A 107 -9.20 -2.45 -13.96
CA ASN A 107 -9.48 -1.01 -14.01
C ASN A 107 -8.26 -0.21 -14.52
N LYS A 108 -7.62 -0.69 -15.57
CA LYS A 108 -6.41 -0.11 -16.18
C LYS A 108 -6.59 1.37 -16.53
N GLU A 109 -7.64 1.71 -17.23
CA GLU A 109 -7.91 3.09 -17.67
C GLU A 109 -7.94 4.07 -16.48
N TRP A 110 -8.48 3.65 -15.33
CA TRP A 110 -8.56 4.49 -14.16
C TRP A 110 -7.17 4.91 -13.64
N TRP A 111 -6.24 3.99 -13.47
CA TRP A 111 -4.92 4.32 -12.94
C TRP A 111 -3.93 4.82 -14.01
N GLU A 112 -4.08 4.41 -15.28
CA GLU A 112 -3.30 4.94 -16.40
C GLU A 112 -3.54 6.44 -16.59
N ASN A 113 -4.78 6.90 -16.47
CA ASN A 113 -5.11 8.33 -16.49
C ASN A 113 -4.43 9.13 -15.35
N ILE A 114 -4.26 8.51 -14.17
CA ILE A 114 -3.56 9.14 -13.05
C ILE A 114 -2.04 9.21 -13.33
N ILE A 115 -1.46 8.15 -13.87
CA ILE A 115 0.00 8.04 -14.10
C ILE A 115 0.48 8.89 -15.28
N SER A 116 -0.36 9.15 -16.26
CA SER A 116 0.03 9.81 -17.55
C SER A 116 0.51 11.27 -17.41
N GLY A 117 0.25 11.95 -16.29
CA GLY A 117 0.53 13.36 -16.08
C GLY A 117 1.59 13.68 -15.03
N GLU A 118 1.16 14.14 -13.87
CA GLU A 118 2.02 14.71 -12.82
C GLU A 118 2.90 13.69 -12.08
N TYR A 119 2.55 12.41 -12.13
CA TYR A 119 3.30 11.37 -11.41
C TYR A 119 4.74 11.22 -11.91
N LYS A 120 5.01 11.41 -13.18
CA LYS A 120 6.38 11.36 -13.74
C LYS A 120 7.25 12.43 -13.10
N ASN A 121 6.73 13.64 -12.96
CA ASN A 121 7.44 14.74 -12.32
C ASN A 121 7.64 14.47 -10.81
N TYR A 122 6.65 13.91 -10.14
CA TYR A 122 6.77 13.52 -8.75
C TYR A 122 7.86 12.45 -8.54
N PHE A 123 7.89 11.40 -9.37
CA PHE A 123 8.90 10.35 -9.27
C PHE A 123 10.32 10.92 -9.46
N GLN A 124 10.52 11.74 -10.50
CA GLN A 124 11.79 12.42 -10.76
C GLN A 124 12.25 13.22 -9.53
N ASN A 125 11.40 14.11 -9.05
CA ASN A 125 11.72 14.98 -7.91
C ASN A 125 11.98 14.21 -6.61
N MET A 126 11.28 13.13 -6.35
CA MET A 126 11.33 12.40 -5.07
C MET A 126 12.43 11.34 -5.03
N TYR A 127 12.75 10.72 -6.13
CA TYR A 127 13.65 9.58 -6.15
C TYR A 127 14.94 9.83 -6.90
N VAL A 128 14.90 10.47 -8.04
CA VAL A 128 16.08 10.75 -8.86
C VAL A 128 16.82 12.00 -8.35
N ASP A 129 16.16 13.14 -8.33
CA ASP A 129 16.79 14.44 -7.97
C ASP A 129 17.28 14.48 -6.51
N LYS A 130 16.66 13.66 -5.64
CA LYS A 130 17.12 13.48 -4.26
C LYS A 130 18.17 12.37 -4.09
N GLY A 131 18.69 11.81 -5.18
CA GLY A 131 19.74 10.77 -5.16
C GLY A 131 19.33 9.48 -4.49
N ARG A 132 18.04 9.15 -4.45
CA ARG A 132 17.51 7.90 -3.87
C ARG A 132 17.56 6.72 -4.83
N VAL A 133 17.53 7.00 -6.13
CA VAL A 133 17.69 6.05 -7.23
C VAL A 133 18.66 6.68 -8.22
N GLU A 134 19.67 5.95 -8.67
CA GLU A 134 20.54 6.42 -9.76
C GLU A 134 19.74 6.46 -11.05
N GLU A 135 19.93 7.53 -11.86
CA GLU A 135 19.39 7.56 -13.22
C GLU A 135 20.02 6.40 -14.00
N GLU A 136 19.18 5.45 -14.45
CA GLU A 136 19.61 4.52 -15.48
C GLU A 136 19.96 5.37 -16.72
N LYS A 137 21.23 5.48 -17.06
CA LYS A 137 21.66 6.04 -18.35
C LYS A 137 21.04 5.16 -19.42
N THR A 138 19.88 5.55 -19.91
CA THR A 138 19.20 4.91 -21.02
C THR A 138 20.03 5.16 -22.28
N ASN A 139 20.99 4.25 -22.56
CA ASN A 139 21.47 4.03 -23.91
C ASN A 139 20.30 3.44 -24.70
N GLY A 140 19.53 4.29 -25.35
CA GLY A 140 18.76 4.05 -26.56
C GLY A 140 17.97 2.73 -26.73
N SER A 141 17.22 2.27 -25.73
CA SER A 141 16.21 1.24 -25.93
C SER A 141 15.00 1.55 -25.06
N ARG A 142 13.95 2.02 -25.67
CA ARG A 142 12.62 2.06 -25.05
C ARG A 142 12.21 0.63 -24.72
N HIS A 143 12.36 0.22 -23.50
CA HIS A 143 11.59 -0.91 -22.98
C HIS A 143 10.25 -0.35 -22.52
N GLU A 144 9.26 -0.51 -23.39
CA GLU A 144 7.87 -0.37 -23.00
C GLU A 144 7.60 -1.35 -21.86
N ILE A 145 7.29 -0.83 -20.70
CA ILE A 145 6.79 -1.63 -19.59
C ILE A 145 5.35 -1.97 -19.95
N HIS A 146 5.14 -3.12 -20.55
CA HIS A 146 3.81 -3.70 -20.69
C HIS A 146 3.46 -4.34 -19.34
N PHE A 147 2.50 -3.76 -18.66
CA PHE A 147 1.84 -4.34 -17.49
C PHE A 147 0.85 -5.41 -17.90
#